data_51c534bca46c48a620b51fe1789b008e
#
_entry.id   51c534bca46c48a620b51fe1789b008e
#
_cell.length_a   1.000
_cell.length_b   1.000
_cell.length_c   1.000
_cell.angle_alpha   90.00
_cell.angle_beta   90.00
_cell.angle_gamma   90.00
#
_symmetry.space_group_name_H-M   'P 1'
#
loop_
_entity.id
_entity.type
_entity.pdbx_description
1 polymer ?
#
loop_
_entity_poly.entity_id
_entity_poly.type
_entity_poly.pdbx_seq_one_letter_code
_entity_poly.pdbx_strand_id
1 'polypeptide(L)'
;VTLEVMVNVNRSANFDFGKPVTERQAMNDTRGLLSELLAKAIDRGALDKELTGVDKQALLAQLDSYGDLDKLHRFRGTERSGYSDPPGGYARAGTRVAPLDLKALVDRNFWGAGLGFEEICGQQAPMFQPVGGMGRIAHALYKQVAPAVTTNCPVRQLRRTASGVILHVGDAASPRQVDVDFVVCTLPVSMLTRLESDFSAERRAIAARTPMAPSTKVAFEARRFWEENDHIYGGLACTQAENEVVWYPSSGFNSAKGVIVGAYAAGFTGEENARRFSERSAAEGIAISAATIERLHPGCAKELTKHLKVGWVQYPWAKGVAVFWDDMPGGRGADYKLLCSPEDRVVFAGEHLSYLPAWQEGAAQSAQSAISLLQTQMAGKRLAGHG
;
A
#
# COMPACT_ATOMS: atom_id res chain seq x y z
N VAL A 1 -21.89 -4.19 -6.83
CA VAL A 1 -20.55 -4.08 -7.44
C VAL A 1 -20.15 -5.46 -7.92
N THR A 2 -19.78 -5.60 -9.20
CA THR A 2 -19.22 -6.84 -9.74
C THR A 2 -17.76 -6.91 -9.34
N LEU A 3 -17.29 -8.10 -8.92
CA LEU A 3 -15.92 -8.35 -8.51
C LEU A 3 -15.18 -9.22 -9.53
N GLU A 4 -13.89 -9.02 -9.65
CA GLU A 4 -12.96 -9.87 -10.39
C GLU A 4 -11.76 -10.24 -9.50
N VAL A 5 -11.04 -11.29 -9.84
CA VAL A 5 -9.83 -11.70 -9.12
C VAL A 5 -8.74 -10.66 -9.30
N MET A 6 -8.09 -10.26 -8.21
CA MET A 6 -6.91 -9.42 -8.21
C MET A 6 -5.67 -10.29 -8.07
N VAL A 7 -4.75 -10.20 -9.03
CA VAL A 7 -3.43 -10.80 -8.93
C VAL A 7 -2.50 -9.78 -8.27
N ASN A 8 -2.16 -10.03 -7.03
CA ASN A 8 -1.37 -9.15 -6.18
C ASN A 8 0.13 -9.40 -6.30
N VAL A 9 0.52 -10.63 -6.62
CA VAL A 9 1.90 -11.07 -6.73
C VAL A 9 2.10 -11.78 -8.06
N ASN A 10 3.19 -11.48 -8.73
CA ASN A 10 3.59 -12.18 -9.94
C ASN A 10 5.09 -12.44 -9.94
N ARG A 11 5.47 -13.70 -9.84
CA ARG A 11 6.86 -14.16 -9.79
C ARG A 11 7.68 -13.87 -11.05
N SER A 12 7.02 -13.44 -12.13
CA SER A 12 7.70 -12.99 -13.36
C SER A 12 8.02 -11.50 -13.35
N ALA A 13 7.48 -10.71 -12.41
CA ALA A 13 7.85 -9.29 -12.27
C ALA A 13 9.31 -9.13 -11.87
N ASN A 14 9.94 -8.07 -12.33
CA ASN A 14 11.35 -7.80 -12.10
C ASN A 14 11.54 -6.81 -10.94
N PHE A 15 12.57 -7.10 -10.14
CA PHE A 15 13.16 -6.14 -9.22
C PHE A 15 14.35 -5.46 -9.90
N ASP A 16 14.31 -4.14 -10.01
CA ASP A 16 15.38 -3.35 -10.63
C ASP A 16 16.28 -2.71 -9.59
N PHE A 17 17.30 -3.44 -9.18
CA PHE A 17 18.37 -2.99 -8.30
C PHE A 17 19.71 -2.98 -9.03
N GLY A 18 19.77 -2.25 -10.15
CA GLY A 18 20.92 -2.14 -11.05
C GLY A 18 20.83 -3.06 -12.26
N LYS A 19 20.55 -4.35 -12.09
CA LYS A 19 20.22 -5.28 -13.18
C LYS A 19 18.90 -5.96 -12.82
N PRO A 20 17.91 -5.96 -13.70
CA PRO A 20 16.62 -6.62 -13.45
C PRO A 20 16.81 -8.10 -13.13
N VAL A 21 16.11 -8.55 -12.08
CA VAL A 21 16.09 -9.95 -11.63
C VAL A 21 14.63 -10.29 -11.34
N THR A 22 14.14 -11.43 -11.80
CA THR A 22 12.77 -11.82 -11.49
C THR A 22 12.59 -12.06 -10.00
N GLU A 23 11.42 -11.74 -9.49
CA GLU A 23 11.04 -12.03 -8.09
C GLU A 23 11.25 -13.51 -7.77
N ARG A 24 10.87 -14.40 -8.71
CA ARG A 24 11.08 -15.85 -8.61
C ARG A 24 12.54 -16.21 -8.35
N GLN A 25 13.46 -15.63 -9.12
CA GLN A 25 14.89 -15.90 -8.93
C GLN A 25 15.39 -15.37 -7.60
N ALA A 26 15.12 -14.10 -7.28
CA ALA A 26 15.56 -13.48 -6.04
C ALA A 26 15.11 -14.28 -4.80
N MET A 27 13.84 -14.71 -4.78
CA MET A 27 13.29 -15.48 -3.67
C MET A 27 13.92 -16.86 -3.54
N ASN A 28 13.99 -17.63 -4.63
CA ASN A 28 14.44 -19.01 -4.55
C ASN A 28 15.95 -19.11 -4.36
N ASP A 29 16.75 -18.22 -4.94
CA ASP A 29 18.19 -18.18 -4.70
C ASP A 29 18.51 -17.72 -3.27
N THR A 30 17.76 -16.77 -2.70
CA THR A 30 17.86 -16.42 -1.28
C THR A 30 17.57 -17.62 -0.40
N ARG A 31 16.47 -18.34 -0.67
CA ARG A 31 16.12 -19.57 0.05
C ARG A 31 17.22 -20.61 0.00
N GLY A 32 17.74 -20.88 -1.20
CA GLY A 32 18.81 -21.88 -1.39
C GLY A 32 20.09 -21.53 -0.65
N LEU A 33 20.56 -20.30 -0.78
CA LEU A 33 21.80 -19.86 -0.14
C LEU A 33 21.69 -19.78 1.40
N LEU A 34 20.57 -19.31 1.94
CA LEU A 34 20.35 -19.33 3.40
C LEU A 34 20.25 -20.75 3.95
N SER A 35 19.61 -21.66 3.19
CA SER A 35 19.54 -23.08 3.56
C SER A 35 20.94 -23.72 3.56
N GLU A 36 21.79 -23.41 2.60
CA GLU A 36 23.19 -23.85 2.57
C GLU A 36 23.96 -23.37 3.79
N LEU A 37 23.86 -22.08 4.14
CA LEU A 37 24.55 -21.52 5.30
C LEU A 37 24.11 -22.20 6.59
N LEU A 38 22.79 -22.40 6.76
CA LEU A 38 22.24 -23.02 7.96
C LEU A 38 22.59 -24.52 8.02
N ALA A 39 22.50 -25.25 6.90
CA ALA A 39 22.87 -26.66 6.85
C ALA A 39 24.33 -26.88 7.23
N LYS A 40 25.25 -26.04 6.73
CA LYS A 40 26.67 -26.09 7.10
C LYS A 40 26.92 -25.74 8.56
N ALA A 41 26.17 -24.79 9.13
CA ALA A 41 26.26 -24.45 10.56
C ALA A 41 25.81 -25.64 11.43
N ILE A 42 24.69 -26.28 11.09
CA ILE A 42 24.19 -27.48 11.79
C ILE A 42 25.17 -28.64 11.66
N ASP A 43 25.68 -28.91 10.48
CA ASP A 43 26.61 -30.02 10.24
C ASP A 43 27.91 -29.87 11.04
N ARG A 44 28.41 -28.66 11.16
CA ARG A 44 29.63 -28.33 11.92
C ARG A 44 29.41 -28.14 13.43
N GLY A 45 28.16 -28.25 13.91
CA GLY A 45 27.84 -28.04 15.33
C GLY A 45 28.01 -26.60 15.78
N ALA A 46 27.82 -25.61 14.89
CA ALA A 46 28.04 -24.20 15.19
C ALA A 46 26.77 -23.49 15.75
N LEU A 47 25.78 -24.24 16.22
CA LEU A 47 24.59 -23.69 16.86
C LEU A 47 24.77 -23.70 18.40
N ASP A 48 24.26 -22.68 19.08
CA ASP A 48 24.25 -22.58 20.52
C ASP A 48 23.45 -23.71 21.21
N LYS A 49 22.46 -24.24 20.48
CA LYS A 49 21.62 -25.36 20.94
C LYS A 49 22.20 -26.68 20.49
N GLU A 50 22.46 -27.59 21.45
CA GLU A 50 22.81 -28.97 21.13
C GLU A 50 21.63 -29.69 20.45
N LEU A 51 21.90 -30.36 19.34
CA LEU A 51 20.95 -31.18 18.61
C LEU A 51 21.29 -32.66 18.81
N THR A 52 20.27 -33.49 19.01
CA THR A 52 20.47 -34.94 18.95
C THR A 52 20.86 -35.35 17.53
N GLY A 53 21.47 -36.54 17.37
CA GLY A 53 21.82 -37.06 16.05
C GLY A 53 20.59 -37.22 15.12
N VAL A 54 19.42 -37.54 15.69
CA VAL A 54 18.16 -37.67 14.94
C VAL A 54 17.66 -36.30 14.50
N ASP A 55 17.69 -35.30 15.40
CA ASP A 55 17.25 -33.93 15.06
C ASP A 55 18.16 -33.31 13.99
N LYS A 56 19.47 -33.52 14.11
CA LYS A 56 20.45 -33.04 13.15
C LYS A 56 20.14 -33.59 11.76
N GLN A 57 19.96 -34.90 11.62
CA GLN A 57 19.65 -35.54 10.34
C GLN A 57 18.32 -35.07 9.75
N ALA A 58 17.28 -34.94 10.58
CA ALA A 58 15.98 -34.46 10.14
C ALA A 58 16.03 -33.01 9.63
N LEU A 59 16.72 -32.12 10.36
CA LEU A 59 16.89 -30.74 9.94
C LEU A 59 17.72 -30.59 8.65
N LEU A 60 18.80 -31.35 8.51
CA LEU A 60 19.59 -31.35 7.29
C LEU A 60 18.76 -31.81 6.09
N ALA A 61 18.00 -32.91 6.23
CA ALA A 61 17.12 -33.39 5.16
C ALA A 61 16.03 -32.35 4.79
N GLN A 62 15.48 -31.67 5.77
CA GLN A 62 14.50 -30.59 5.53
C GLN A 62 15.15 -29.42 4.79
N LEU A 63 16.34 -28.99 5.17
CA LEU A 63 17.06 -27.90 4.52
C LEU A 63 17.49 -28.26 3.09
N ASP A 64 17.92 -29.50 2.86
CA ASP A 64 18.24 -30.00 1.51
C ASP A 64 17.01 -29.90 0.60
N SER A 65 15.86 -30.32 1.07
CA SER A 65 14.60 -30.24 0.32
C SER A 65 14.10 -28.81 0.16
N TYR A 66 14.14 -28.00 1.21
CA TYR A 66 13.66 -26.63 1.21
C TYR A 66 14.52 -25.72 0.32
N GLY A 67 15.85 -25.87 0.41
CA GLY A 67 16.83 -25.07 -0.32
C GLY A 67 17.25 -25.65 -1.68
N ASP A 68 16.78 -26.82 -2.07
CA ASP A 68 17.27 -27.55 -3.26
C ASP A 68 18.80 -27.75 -3.22
N LEU A 69 19.31 -28.24 -2.08
CA LEU A 69 20.75 -28.45 -1.88
C LEU A 69 21.20 -29.79 -2.48
N ASP A 70 22.48 -29.85 -2.88
CA ASP A 70 23.12 -31.09 -3.29
C ASP A 70 23.49 -31.97 -2.07
N LYS A 71 23.99 -33.18 -2.31
CA LYS A 71 24.40 -34.15 -1.27
C LYS A 71 25.50 -33.63 -0.32
N LEU A 72 26.12 -32.51 -0.63
CA LEU A 72 27.11 -31.83 0.19
C LEU A 72 26.55 -30.54 0.83
N HIS A 73 25.22 -30.46 0.90
CA HIS A 73 24.48 -29.30 1.42
C HIS A 73 24.89 -27.98 0.74
N ARG A 74 25.07 -27.99 -0.59
CA ARG A 74 25.44 -26.80 -1.38
C ARG A 74 24.32 -26.42 -2.32
N PHE A 75 24.00 -25.14 -2.39
CA PHE A 75 23.10 -24.58 -3.39
C PHE A 75 23.83 -24.46 -4.74
N ARG A 76 23.22 -25.04 -5.79
CA ARG A 76 23.73 -25.01 -7.16
C ARG A 76 22.74 -24.39 -8.15
N GLY A 77 21.76 -23.68 -7.64
CA GLY A 77 20.62 -23.20 -8.40
C GLY A 77 19.46 -24.21 -8.38
N THR A 78 18.28 -23.72 -8.70
CA THR A 78 17.03 -24.49 -8.66
C THR A 78 16.16 -24.18 -9.88
N GLU A 79 15.36 -25.13 -10.32
CA GLU A 79 14.35 -24.90 -11.35
C GLU A 79 13.24 -23.93 -10.89
N ARG A 80 13.04 -23.81 -9.58
CA ARG A 80 12.10 -22.84 -8.99
C ARG A 80 12.49 -21.39 -9.30
N SER A 81 13.78 -21.13 -9.58
CA SER A 81 14.28 -19.79 -9.98
C SER A 81 13.95 -19.45 -11.43
N GLY A 82 13.55 -20.45 -12.22
CA GLY A 82 13.17 -20.28 -13.62
C GLY A 82 14.23 -20.73 -14.61
N TYR A 83 13.96 -20.44 -15.87
CA TYR A 83 14.78 -20.86 -16.99
C TYR A 83 15.12 -19.66 -17.88
N SER A 84 16.35 -19.58 -18.36
CA SER A 84 16.75 -18.66 -19.41
C SER A 84 16.32 -19.18 -20.79
N ASP A 85 16.23 -20.49 -20.93
CA ASP A 85 15.64 -21.20 -22.08
C ASP A 85 14.67 -22.26 -21.50
N PRO A 86 13.34 -22.07 -21.61
CA PRO A 86 12.39 -22.97 -20.97
C PRO A 86 12.41 -24.36 -21.59
N PRO A 87 12.21 -25.43 -20.79
CA PRO A 87 12.08 -26.77 -21.31
C PRO A 87 10.82 -26.90 -22.18
N GLY A 88 10.85 -27.81 -23.13
CA GLY A 88 9.71 -28.06 -24.01
C GLY A 88 9.99 -29.19 -24.99
N GLY A 89 8.95 -29.80 -25.45
CA GLY A 89 9.04 -30.89 -26.44
C GLY A 89 9.99 -32.00 -26.04
N TYR A 90 10.12 -32.95 -26.93
CA TYR A 90 10.81 -34.20 -26.66
C TYR A 90 12.35 -34.07 -26.60
N ALA A 91 12.95 -33.07 -27.24
CA ALA A 91 14.40 -32.90 -27.30
C ALA A 91 14.92 -31.63 -26.63
N ARG A 92 14.06 -30.87 -25.95
CA ARG A 92 14.41 -29.56 -25.36
C ARG A 92 14.41 -29.65 -23.85
N ALA A 93 15.57 -29.84 -23.26
CA ALA A 93 15.72 -29.95 -21.81
C ALA A 93 15.59 -28.58 -21.08
N GLY A 94 15.78 -27.47 -21.79
CA GLY A 94 15.84 -26.15 -21.23
C GLY A 94 17.16 -25.82 -20.52
N THR A 95 17.35 -24.55 -20.19
CA THR A 95 18.52 -24.07 -19.44
C THR A 95 18.04 -23.26 -18.25
N ARG A 96 18.37 -23.69 -17.03
CA ARG A 96 18.03 -22.94 -15.80
C ARG A 96 18.77 -21.60 -15.78
N VAL A 97 18.18 -20.57 -15.13
CA VAL A 97 18.93 -19.34 -14.83
C VAL A 97 20.10 -19.67 -13.92
N ALA A 98 21.24 -19.00 -14.15
CA ALA A 98 22.38 -19.12 -13.25
C ALA A 98 22.03 -18.51 -11.88
N PRO A 99 22.34 -19.18 -10.75
CA PRO A 99 22.02 -18.66 -9.43
C PRO A 99 22.77 -17.35 -9.15
N LEU A 100 22.12 -16.47 -8.41
CA LEU A 100 22.74 -15.28 -7.84
C LEU A 100 23.74 -15.70 -6.76
N ASP A 101 24.82 -14.94 -6.63
CA ASP A 101 25.71 -15.11 -5.47
C ASP A 101 25.15 -14.44 -4.22
N LEU A 102 25.64 -14.87 -3.06
CA LEU A 102 25.19 -14.33 -1.75
C LEU A 102 25.41 -12.82 -1.65
N LYS A 103 26.53 -12.31 -2.17
CA LYS A 103 26.85 -10.90 -2.13
C LYS A 103 25.82 -10.08 -2.92
N ALA A 104 25.45 -10.54 -4.12
CA ALA A 104 24.44 -9.88 -4.92
C ALA A 104 23.07 -9.81 -4.22
N LEU A 105 22.70 -10.85 -3.48
CA LEU A 105 21.45 -10.87 -2.70
C LEU A 105 21.48 -9.91 -1.51
N VAL A 106 22.60 -9.88 -0.78
CA VAL A 106 22.76 -8.98 0.38
C VAL A 106 22.82 -7.52 -0.06
N ASP A 107 23.65 -7.20 -1.07
CA ASP A 107 23.81 -5.82 -1.56
C ASP A 107 22.51 -5.23 -2.11
N ARG A 108 21.65 -6.07 -2.69
CA ARG A 108 20.39 -5.62 -3.30
C ARG A 108 19.23 -5.52 -2.33
N ASN A 109 19.36 -6.10 -1.14
CA ASN A 109 18.34 -6.06 -0.08
C ASN A 109 16.91 -6.35 -0.59
N PHE A 110 16.71 -7.39 -1.35
CA PHE A 110 15.40 -7.72 -1.95
C PHE A 110 14.29 -7.85 -0.91
N TRP A 111 14.59 -8.40 0.27
CA TRP A 111 13.61 -8.56 1.34
C TRP A 111 13.18 -7.22 1.93
N GLY A 112 14.11 -6.29 2.12
CA GLY A 112 13.79 -4.92 2.54
C GLY A 112 13.01 -4.12 1.49
N ALA A 113 13.09 -4.53 0.22
CA ALA A 113 12.40 -3.89 -0.89
C ALA A 113 11.03 -4.52 -1.23
N GLY A 114 10.57 -5.49 -0.45
CA GLY A 114 9.23 -6.05 -0.58
C GLY A 114 9.13 -7.45 -1.19
N LEU A 115 10.24 -8.23 -1.24
CA LEU A 115 10.19 -9.61 -1.75
C LEU A 115 9.21 -10.50 -0.96
N GLY A 116 8.99 -10.23 0.32
CA GLY A 116 8.03 -10.94 1.18
C GLY A 116 6.66 -10.27 1.26
N PHE A 117 6.30 -9.38 0.35
CA PHE A 117 5.05 -8.62 0.42
C PHE A 117 3.80 -9.51 0.54
N GLU A 118 3.78 -10.64 -0.13
CA GLU A 118 2.66 -11.61 -0.08
C GLU A 118 2.54 -12.36 1.27
N GLU A 119 3.57 -12.32 2.11
CA GLU A 119 3.54 -12.94 3.44
C GLU A 119 2.81 -12.06 4.45
N ILE A 120 2.54 -10.79 4.10
CA ILE A 120 1.76 -9.87 4.92
C ILE A 120 0.30 -10.35 4.93
N CYS A 121 -0.26 -10.55 6.12
CA CYS A 121 -1.60 -11.12 6.32
C CYS A 121 -2.69 -10.43 5.46
N GLY A 122 -2.64 -9.11 5.31
CA GLY A 122 -3.59 -8.33 4.50
C GLY A 122 -3.36 -8.39 2.99
N GLN A 123 -2.29 -9.06 2.52
CA GLN A 123 -1.90 -9.11 1.10
C GLN A 123 -1.96 -10.51 0.50
N GLN A 124 -2.51 -11.47 1.24
CA GLN A 124 -2.60 -12.87 0.80
C GLN A 124 -3.58 -13.05 -0.36
N ALA A 125 -3.25 -13.96 -1.27
CA ALA A 125 -4.19 -14.43 -2.29
C ALA A 125 -5.16 -15.49 -1.71
N PRO A 126 -6.41 -15.60 -2.22
CA PRO A 126 -6.97 -14.79 -3.30
C PRO A 126 -7.52 -13.44 -2.82
N MET A 127 -7.28 -12.44 -3.62
CA MET A 127 -7.88 -11.11 -3.44
C MET A 127 -8.88 -10.82 -4.55
N PHE A 128 -9.80 -9.90 -4.30
CA PHE A 128 -10.79 -9.45 -5.26
C PHE A 128 -10.75 -7.93 -5.39
N GLN A 129 -11.08 -7.44 -6.57
CA GLN A 129 -11.22 -6.02 -6.84
C GLN A 129 -12.53 -5.76 -7.60
N PRO A 130 -13.14 -4.55 -7.47
CA PRO A 130 -14.29 -4.19 -8.25
C PRO A 130 -13.95 -4.04 -9.74
N VAL A 131 -14.75 -4.64 -10.60
CA VAL A 131 -14.70 -4.35 -12.04
C VAL A 131 -14.94 -2.87 -12.26
N GLY A 132 -14.01 -2.20 -12.94
CA GLY A 132 -14.05 -0.75 -13.18
C GLY A 132 -13.42 0.10 -12.07
N GLY A 133 -12.62 -0.54 -11.18
CA GLY A 133 -11.75 0.12 -10.21
C GLY A 133 -12.37 0.36 -8.84
N MET A 134 -11.50 0.62 -7.85
CA MET A 134 -11.88 0.78 -6.43
C MET A 134 -12.87 1.93 -6.17
N GLY A 135 -12.91 2.96 -7.00
CA GLY A 135 -13.91 4.04 -6.90
C GLY A 135 -15.36 3.57 -7.02
N ARG A 136 -15.59 2.36 -7.55
CA ARG A 136 -16.94 1.77 -7.65
C ARG A 136 -17.58 1.52 -6.28
N ILE A 137 -16.78 1.25 -5.25
CA ILE A 137 -17.26 1.07 -3.87
C ILE A 137 -17.83 2.39 -3.36
N ALA A 138 -17.03 3.46 -3.41
CA ALA A 138 -17.50 4.80 -2.98
C ALA A 138 -18.73 5.26 -3.79
N HIS A 139 -18.74 5.00 -5.11
CA HIS A 139 -19.87 5.35 -5.96
C HIS A 139 -21.15 4.55 -5.62
N ALA A 140 -21.02 3.28 -5.26
CA ALA A 140 -22.15 2.46 -4.84
C ALA A 140 -22.74 2.94 -3.50
N LEU A 141 -21.89 3.34 -2.56
CA LEU A 141 -22.32 3.95 -1.30
C LEU A 141 -23.00 5.31 -1.55
N TYR A 142 -22.39 6.16 -2.38
CA TYR A 142 -22.95 7.46 -2.73
C TYR A 142 -24.37 7.35 -3.28
N LYS A 143 -24.64 6.37 -4.18
CA LYS A 143 -26.00 6.16 -4.75
C LYS A 143 -27.07 5.96 -3.69
N GLN A 144 -26.75 5.39 -2.55
CA GLN A 144 -27.72 5.13 -1.49
C GLN A 144 -28.00 6.37 -0.64
N VAL A 145 -27.07 7.31 -0.57
CA VAL A 145 -27.15 8.50 0.29
C VAL A 145 -27.16 9.82 -0.49
N ALA A 146 -27.19 9.76 -1.81
CA ALA A 146 -27.11 10.93 -2.70
C ALA A 146 -28.06 12.10 -2.31
N PRO A 147 -29.31 11.86 -1.90
CA PRO A 147 -30.21 12.95 -1.50
C PRO A 147 -29.73 13.72 -0.25
N ALA A 148 -28.90 13.09 0.59
CA ALA A 148 -28.35 13.70 1.80
C ALA A 148 -26.95 14.30 1.60
N VAL A 149 -26.36 14.18 0.39
CA VAL A 149 -25.02 14.67 0.10
C VAL A 149 -25.06 15.98 -0.66
N THR A 150 -24.38 16.99 -0.14
CA THR A 150 -24.15 18.25 -0.83
C THR A 150 -22.68 18.34 -1.22
N THR A 151 -22.39 18.28 -2.51
CA THR A 151 -21.05 18.47 -3.07
C THR A 151 -20.75 19.96 -3.31
N ASN A 152 -19.47 20.29 -3.57
CA ASN A 152 -19.01 21.67 -3.77
C ASN A 152 -19.38 22.59 -2.60
N CYS A 153 -19.40 22.03 -1.39
CA CYS A 153 -19.83 22.70 -0.17
C CYS A 153 -18.75 22.53 0.92
N PRO A 154 -17.60 23.18 0.77
CA PRO A 154 -16.53 23.08 1.78
C PRO A 154 -16.97 23.63 3.12
N VAL A 155 -16.65 22.91 4.20
CA VAL A 155 -16.81 23.38 5.56
C VAL A 155 -15.63 24.31 5.89
N ARG A 156 -15.90 25.54 6.24
CA ARG A 156 -14.88 26.56 6.51
C ARG A 156 -14.68 26.82 7.97
N GLN A 157 -15.77 26.75 8.74
CA GLN A 157 -15.74 27.00 10.16
C GLN A 157 -16.68 26.03 10.89
N LEU A 158 -16.28 25.66 12.09
CA LEU A 158 -17.06 24.88 13.04
C LEU A 158 -17.00 25.54 14.40
N ARG A 159 -18.18 25.84 14.99
CA ARG A 159 -18.31 26.39 16.35
C ARG A 159 -19.28 25.55 17.15
N ARG A 160 -18.88 25.14 18.34
CA ARG A 160 -19.73 24.43 19.29
C ARG A 160 -20.57 25.44 20.09
N THR A 161 -21.77 25.07 20.40
CA THR A 161 -22.68 25.84 21.26
C THR A 161 -23.21 24.95 22.39
N ALA A 162 -23.87 25.51 23.36
CA ALA A 162 -24.48 24.73 24.43
C ALA A 162 -25.51 23.71 23.90
N SER A 163 -26.22 24.03 22.81
CA SER A 163 -27.31 23.22 22.25
C SER A 163 -26.96 22.45 20.98
N GLY A 164 -25.88 22.80 20.26
CA GLY A 164 -25.57 22.22 18.99
C GLY A 164 -24.19 22.60 18.46
N VAL A 165 -24.05 22.57 17.12
CA VAL A 165 -22.86 23.00 16.39
C VAL A 165 -23.30 23.90 15.23
N ILE A 166 -22.61 25.00 15.03
CA ILE A 166 -22.77 25.90 13.90
C ILE A 166 -21.67 25.63 12.89
N LEU A 167 -22.06 25.38 11.66
CA LEU A 167 -21.15 25.20 10.54
C LEU A 167 -21.29 26.37 9.55
N HIS A 168 -20.17 26.95 9.12
CA HIS A 168 -20.15 27.84 7.96
C HIS A 168 -19.60 27.04 6.76
N VAL A 169 -20.42 26.95 5.72
CA VAL A 169 -20.16 26.10 4.55
C VAL A 169 -20.30 26.88 3.25
N GLY A 170 -19.75 26.36 2.15
CA GLY A 170 -19.84 26.93 0.82
C GLY A 170 -18.70 27.87 0.48
N ASP A 171 -18.89 28.69 -0.56
CA ASP A 171 -17.87 29.61 -1.01
C ASP A 171 -17.64 30.77 -0.04
N ALA A 172 -16.39 31.28 -0.01
CA ALA A 172 -16.05 32.40 0.84
C ALA A 172 -16.87 33.68 0.51
N ALA A 173 -17.28 33.83 -0.72
CA ALA A 173 -18.09 34.95 -1.19
C ALA A 173 -19.56 34.85 -0.80
N SER A 174 -20.07 33.65 -0.50
CA SER A 174 -21.45 33.39 -0.11
C SER A 174 -21.52 32.27 0.92
N PRO A 175 -21.00 32.48 2.14
CA PRO A 175 -21.03 31.49 3.18
C PRO A 175 -22.46 31.25 3.63
N ARG A 176 -22.81 29.99 3.85
CA ARG A 176 -24.11 29.57 4.39
C ARG A 176 -23.89 29.00 5.80
N GLN A 177 -24.70 29.42 6.75
CA GLN A 177 -24.73 28.80 8.06
C GLN A 177 -25.66 27.59 8.07
N VAL A 178 -25.22 26.55 8.76
CA VAL A 178 -25.99 25.33 9.01
C VAL A 178 -25.87 25.03 10.51
N ASP A 179 -27.03 24.99 11.17
CA ASP A 179 -27.12 24.65 12.61
C ASP A 179 -27.53 23.18 12.72
N VAL A 180 -26.79 22.44 13.54
CA VAL A 180 -26.99 20.98 13.72
C VAL A 180 -26.83 20.60 15.18
N ASP A 181 -27.48 19.52 15.61
CA ASP A 181 -27.36 19.02 16.97
C ASP A 181 -25.99 18.35 17.22
N PHE A 182 -25.47 17.64 16.24
CA PHE A 182 -24.22 16.89 16.32
C PHE A 182 -23.49 16.89 14.96
N VAL A 183 -22.18 16.66 15.02
CA VAL A 183 -21.33 16.51 13.83
C VAL A 183 -20.53 15.20 13.91
N VAL A 184 -20.50 14.44 12.82
CA VAL A 184 -19.49 13.41 12.59
C VAL A 184 -18.45 14.02 11.66
N CYS A 185 -17.28 14.35 12.20
CA CYS A 185 -16.19 14.96 11.47
C CYS A 185 -15.31 13.85 10.83
N THR A 186 -15.33 13.75 9.50
CA THR A 186 -14.53 12.78 8.74
C THR A 186 -13.36 13.43 7.99
N LEU A 187 -13.02 14.65 8.35
CA LEU A 187 -11.90 15.37 7.74
C LEU A 187 -10.58 14.66 8.07
N PRO A 188 -9.65 14.51 7.10
CA PRO A 188 -8.30 14.06 7.39
C PRO A 188 -7.63 14.93 8.46
N VAL A 189 -6.74 14.35 9.24
CA VAL A 189 -6.04 15.06 10.31
C VAL A 189 -5.36 16.35 9.82
N SER A 190 -4.82 16.33 8.61
CA SER A 190 -4.23 17.49 7.92
C SER A 190 -5.22 18.64 7.70
N MET A 191 -6.51 18.35 7.58
CA MET A 191 -7.55 19.36 7.38
C MET A 191 -8.05 19.95 8.69
N LEU A 192 -7.93 19.23 9.82
CA LEU A 192 -8.29 19.78 11.14
C LEU A 192 -7.46 21.02 11.49
N THR A 193 -6.22 21.11 11.01
CA THR A 193 -5.37 22.30 11.22
C THR A 193 -5.78 23.51 10.38
N ARG A 194 -6.56 23.30 9.32
CA ARG A 194 -7.00 24.34 8.37
C ARG A 194 -8.43 24.77 8.60
N LEU A 195 -9.19 23.94 9.31
CA LEU A 195 -10.56 24.26 9.69
C LEU A 195 -10.54 25.33 10.80
N GLU A 196 -11.19 26.45 10.57
CA GLU A 196 -11.43 27.41 11.63
C GLU A 196 -12.40 26.78 12.64
N SER A 197 -11.90 26.44 13.83
CA SER A 197 -12.67 25.71 14.83
C SER A 197 -12.33 26.16 16.25
N ASP A 198 -13.23 25.88 17.17
CA ASP A 198 -13.03 26.05 18.61
C ASP A 198 -12.61 24.73 19.29
N PHE A 199 -12.05 23.79 18.53
CA PHE A 199 -11.45 22.58 19.11
C PHE A 199 -10.37 22.92 20.16
N SER A 200 -10.18 22.02 21.11
CA SER A 200 -9.19 22.18 22.16
C SER A 200 -7.79 22.46 21.59
N ALA A 201 -7.00 23.24 22.31
CA ALA A 201 -5.63 23.55 21.91
C ALA A 201 -4.80 22.26 21.78
N GLU A 202 -5.07 21.27 22.64
CA GLU A 202 -4.38 19.98 22.62
C GLU A 202 -4.70 19.21 21.34
N ARG A 203 -5.98 19.08 20.93
CA ARG A 203 -6.36 18.43 19.66
C ARG A 203 -5.71 19.11 18.47
N ARG A 204 -5.73 20.44 18.40
CA ARG A 204 -5.09 21.19 17.31
C ARG A 204 -3.58 20.97 17.27
N ALA A 205 -2.92 20.94 18.44
CA ALA A 205 -1.48 20.68 18.52
C ALA A 205 -1.12 19.26 18.06
N ILE A 206 -1.93 18.25 18.43
CA ILE A 206 -1.74 16.87 17.95
C ILE A 206 -1.95 16.81 16.44
N ALA A 207 -3.03 17.37 15.92
CA ALA A 207 -3.29 17.39 14.48
C ALA A 207 -2.15 18.07 13.71
N ALA A 208 -1.57 19.15 14.24
CA ALA A 208 -0.47 19.86 13.59
C ALA A 208 0.84 19.04 13.50
N ARG A 209 1.11 18.16 14.48
CA ARG A 209 2.31 17.33 14.50
C ARG A 209 2.12 15.94 13.91
N THR A 210 0.89 15.55 13.57
CA THR A 210 0.60 14.23 12.96
C THR A 210 0.80 14.30 11.45
N PRO A 211 1.82 13.63 10.91
CA PRO A 211 2.09 13.66 9.48
C PRO A 211 1.10 12.79 8.71
N MET A 212 0.78 13.23 7.50
CA MET A 212 0.11 12.39 6.51
C MET A 212 1.17 11.79 5.57
N ALA A 213 1.13 10.49 5.38
CA ALA A 213 2.03 9.80 4.48
C ALA A 213 1.86 10.30 3.03
N PRO A 214 2.96 10.53 2.31
CA PRO A 214 2.89 10.93 0.92
C PRO A 214 2.49 9.74 0.04
N SER A 215 1.78 10.03 -1.05
CA SER A 215 1.63 9.06 -2.14
C SER A 215 1.44 9.78 -3.47
N THR A 216 2.07 9.22 -4.50
CA THR A 216 1.91 9.67 -5.88
C THR A 216 1.83 8.48 -6.81
N LYS A 217 0.88 8.50 -7.73
CA LYS A 217 0.78 7.52 -8.81
C LYS A 217 0.90 8.20 -10.16
N VAL A 218 1.58 7.51 -11.09
CA VAL A 218 1.61 7.85 -12.52
C VAL A 218 1.15 6.63 -13.29
N ALA A 219 0.12 6.78 -14.11
CA ALA A 219 -0.44 5.71 -14.89
C ALA A 219 -0.39 6.02 -16.38
N PHE A 220 -0.28 4.99 -17.20
CA PHE A 220 -0.29 5.06 -18.67
C PHE A 220 -1.26 4.04 -19.25
N GLU A 221 -1.93 4.40 -20.35
CA GLU A 221 -2.57 3.43 -21.23
C GLU A 221 -1.53 2.91 -22.22
N ALA A 222 -1.48 1.59 -22.43
CA ALA A 222 -0.59 0.97 -23.41
C ALA A 222 -1.18 -0.34 -23.96
N ARG A 223 -0.58 -0.88 -25.03
CA ARG A 223 -0.71 -2.31 -25.35
C ARG A 223 -0.20 -3.10 -24.16
N ARG A 224 -0.73 -4.27 -23.93
CA ARG A 224 -0.36 -5.10 -22.75
C ARG A 224 0.95 -5.86 -22.98
N PHE A 225 2.04 -5.14 -23.33
CA PHE A 225 3.34 -5.73 -23.60
C PHE A 225 3.89 -6.54 -22.42
N TRP A 226 3.55 -6.17 -21.19
CA TRP A 226 3.94 -6.91 -19.99
C TRP A 226 3.29 -8.29 -19.90
N GLU A 227 2.06 -8.46 -20.44
CA GLU A 227 1.41 -9.77 -20.54
C GLU A 227 1.97 -10.58 -21.70
N GLU A 228 2.10 -9.95 -22.87
CA GLU A 228 2.45 -10.61 -24.11
C GLU A 228 3.94 -11.01 -24.19
N ASN A 229 4.84 -10.15 -23.69
CA ASN A 229 6.28 -10.38 -23.79
C ASN A 229 6.85 -11.06 -22.53
N ASP A 230 6.35 -10.68 -21.34
CA ASP A 230 6.98 -11.02 -20.06
C ASP A 230 6.11 -11.94 -19.20
N HIS A 231 4.87 -12.23 -19.64
CA HIS A 231 3.91 -13.08 -18.93
C HIS A 231 3.58 -12.56 -17.53
N ILE A 232 3.51 -11.23 -17.36
CA ILE A 232 3.16 -10.55 -16.12
C ILE A 232 1.66 -10.25 -16.13
N TYR A 233 0.88 -10.93 -15.29
CA TYR A 233 -0.57 -10.81 -15.20
C TYR A 233 -1.04 -10.11 -13.93
N GLY A 234 -0.23 -9.24 -13.37
CA GLY A 234 -0.46 -8.51 -12.14
C GLY A 234 0.82 -8.38 -11.32
N GLY A 235 0.71 -7.94 -10.07
CA GLY A 235 1.85 -7.79 -9.18
C GLY A 235 2.62 -6.50 -9.34
N LEU A 236 3.79 -6.46 -8.75
CA LEU A 236 4.62 -5.26 -8.58
C LEU A 236 6.05 -5.52 -9.08
N ALA A 237 6.68 -4.51 -9.66
CA ALA A 237 8.12 -4.46 -9.86
C ALA A 237 8.69 -3.35 -8.97
N CYS A 238 9.48 -3.71 -7.98
CA CYS A 238 10.12 -2.76 -7.09
C CYS A 238 11.41 -2.22 -7.72
N THR A 239 11.67 -0.93 -7.54
CA THR A 239 12.84 -0.26 -8.11
C THR A 239 13.55 0.61 -7.07
N GLN A 240 14.78 0.99 -7.33
CA GLN A 240 15.53 1.98 -6.55
C GLN A 240 15.33 3.41 -7.08
N ALA A 241 14.53 3.60 -8.12
CA ALA A 241 14.25 4.92 -8.66
C ALA A 241 13.21 5.67 -7.82
N GLU A 242 13.09 6.98 -8.01
CA GLU A 242 12.17 7.84 -7.25
C GLU A 242 10.69 7.43 -7.37
N ASN A 243 10.31 6.76 -8.45
CA ASN A 243 8.95 6.25 -8.66
C ASN A 243 8.64 4.95 -7.88
N GLU A 244 9.63 4.38 -7.18
CA GLU A 244 9.62 3.24 -6.26
C GLU A 244 9.08 1.93 -6.86
N VAL A 245 7.83 1.92 -7.29
CA VAL A 245 7.14 0.70 -7.72
C VAL A 245 6.44 0.93 -9.06
N VAL A 246 6.60 -0.03 -9.97
CA VAL A 246 5.74 -0.20 -11.15
C VAL A 246 4.71 -1.28 -10.83
N TRP A 247 3.43 -0.95 -10.98
CA TRP A 247 2.33 -1.87 -10.70
C TRP A 247 1.63 -2.27 -11.99
N TYR A 248 1.34 -3.55 -12.12
CA TYR A 248 0.62 -4.16 -13.23
C TYR A 248 -0.81 -4.50 -12.81
N PRO A 249 -1.80 -3.60 -13.01
CA PRO A 249 -3.19 -3.89 -12.66
C PRO A 249 -3.71 -5.11 -13.40
N SER A 250 -4.30 -6.05 -12.65
CA SER A 250 -4.74 -7.35 -13.15
C SER A 250 -6.13 -7.35 -13.79
N SER A 251 -6.71 -6.18 -14.06
CA SER A 251 -8.03 -6.09 -14.70
C SER A 251 -7.97 -6.25 -16.22
N GLY A 252 -8.95 -6.94 -16.80
CA GLY A 252 -9.13 -7.04 -18.25
C GLY A 252 -8.00 -7.78 -18.97
N PHE A 253 -7.55 -8.91 -18.45
CA PHE A 253 -6.52 -9.77 -19.09
C PHE A 253 -6.76 -10.00 -20.57
N ASN A 254 -5.68 -10.06 -21.34
CA ASN A 254 -5.69 -10.32 -22.79
C ASN A 254 -6.48 -9.31 -23.64
N SER A 255 -6.90 -8.18 -23.09
CA SER A 255 -7.47 -7.11 -23.90
C SER A 255 -6.39 -6.34 -24.67
N ALA A 256 -6.74 -5.71 -25.78
CA ALA A 256 -5.78 -5.04 -26.65
C ALA A 256 -4.99 -3.91 -25.96
N LYS A 257 -5.58 -3.29 -24.95
CA LYS A 257 -4.97 -2.24 -24.15
C LYS A 257 -5.24 -2.45 -22.66
N GLY A 258 -4.36 -1.92 -21.85
CA GLY A 258 -4.48 -1.91 -20.40
C GLY A 258 -3.87 -0.66 -19.80
N VAL A 259 -3.91 -0.60 -18.48
CA VAL A 259 -3.25 0.43 -17.70
C VAL A 259 -2.01 -0.19 -17.04
N ILE A 260 -0.87 0.47 -17.16
CA ILE A 260 0.31 0.22 -16.34
C ILE A 260 0.52 1.42 -15.42
N VAL A 261 0.72 1.16 -14.13
CA VAL A 261 1.05 2.21 -13.15
C VAL A 261 2.57 2.30 -13.09
N GLY A 262 3.13 3.27 -13.81
CA GLY A 262 4.58 3.45 -13.93
C GLY A 262 5.24 4.08 -12.71
N ALA A 263 4.46 4.57 -11.77
CA ALA A 263 4.91 5.00 -10.45
C ALA A 263 3.86 4.72 -9.40
N TYR A 264 4.27 4.11 -8.30
CA TYR A 264 3.56 4.09 -7.05
C TYR A 264 4.58 4.41 -5.95
N ALA A 265 4.79 5.72 -5.75
CA ALA A 265 5.70 6.24 -4.73
C ALA A 265 4.89 6.51 -3.46
N ALA A 266 5.12 5.74 -2.41
CA ALA A 266 4.38 5.79 -1.15
C ALA A 266 5.28 5.53 0.09
N GLY A 267 6.60 5.67 -0.07
CA GLY A 267 7.57 5.48 1.00
C GLY A 267 8.13 4.06 1.12
N PHE A 268 7.93 3.20 0.12
CA PHE A 268 8.51 1.84 0.11
C PHE A 268 10.04 1.85 0.17
N THR A 269 10.68 2.88 -0.39
CA THR A 269 12.13 3.10 -0.32
C THR A 269 12.52 4.25 0.61
N GLY A 270 11.55 4.76 1.36
CA GLY A 270 11.70 5.86 2.31
C GLY A 270 10.72 7.01 2.05
N GLU A 271 10.16 7.55 3.13
CA GLU A 271 9.15 8.63 3.06
C GLU A 271 9.68 9.86 2.32
N GLU A 272 10.94 10.23 2.54
CA GLU A 272 11.57 11.36 1.89
C GLU A 272 11.63 11.20 0.36
N ASN A 273 11.89 9.98 -0.13
CA ASN A 273 11.90 9.70 -1.56
C ASN A 273 10.51 9.89 -2.17
N ALA A 274 9.47 9.35 -1.53
CA ALA A 274 8.08 9.52 -1.97
C ALA A 274 7.64 11.01 -1.93
N ARG A 275 8.07 11.75 -0.92
CA ARG A 275 7.78 13.19 -0.80
C ARG A 275 8.42 13.96 -1.93
N ARG A 276 9.71 13.74 -2.19
CA ARG A 276 10.45 14.36 -3.30
C ARG A 276 9.81 14.03 -4.66
N PHE A 277 9.42 12.78 -4.91
CA PHE A 277 8.71 12.41 -6.13
C PHE A 277 7.34 13.11 -6.25
N SER A 278 6.64 13.31 -5.13
CA SER A 278 5.36 14.03 -5.10
C SER A 278 5.51 15.49 -5.54
N GLU A 279 6.65 16.12 -5.24
CA GLU A 279 6.96 17.53 -5.57
C GLU A 279 7.35 17.72 -7.05
N ARG A 280 7.74 16.64 -7.74
CA ARG A 280 8.02 16.71 -9.19
C ARG A 280 6.82 17.24 -9.96
N SER A 281 7.07 18.01 -10.98
CA SER A 281 6.04 18.39 -11.95
C SER A 281 5.40 17.16 -12.61
N ALA A 282 4.24 17.33 -13.22
CA ALA A 282 3.62 16.22 -13.95
C ALA A 282 4.53 15.68 -15.06
N ALA A 283 5.18 16.55 -15.81
CA ALA A 283 6.08 16.18 -16.90
C ALA A 283 7.28 15.38 -16.40
N GLU A 284 7.95 15.83 -15.32
CA GLU A 284 9.08 15.11 -14.73
C GLU A 284 8.67 13.74 -14.19
N GLY A 285 7.59 13.66 -13.42
CA GLY A 285 7.10 12.40 -12.88
C GLY A 285 6.73 11.39 -13.98
N ILE A 286 6.12 11.84 -15.08
CA ILE A 286 5.81 11.03 -16.25
C ILE A 286 7.09 10.54 -16.92
N ALA A 287 8.08 11.43 -17.14
CA ALA A 287 9.35 11.07 -17.77
C ALA A 287 10.14 10.04 -16.95
N ILE A 288 10.24 10.21 -15.62
CA ILE A 288 10.89 9.26 -14.71
C ILE A 288 10.20 7.90 -14.79
N SER A 289 8.88 7.89 -14.76
CA SER A 289 8.09 6.65 -14.81
C SER A 289 8.24 5.91 -16.15
N ALA A 290 8.24 6.65 -17.27
CA ALA A 290 8.45 6.09 -18.60
C ALA A 290 9.87 5.50 -18.76
N ALA A 291 10.89 6.19 -18.24
CA ALA A 291 12.26 5.70 -18.24
C ALA A 291 12.43 4.42 -17.40
N THR A 292 11.69 4.30 -16.28
CA THR A 292 11.69 3.08 -15.48
C THR A 292 11.01 1.93 -16.22
N ILE A 293 9.89 2.19 -16.88
CA ILE A 293 9.22 1.17 -17.73
C ILE A 293 10.16 0.73 -18.85
N GLU A 294 10.88 1.65 -19.51
CA GLU A 294 11.85 1.30 -20.55
C GLU A 294 12.98 0.38 -20.03
N ARG A 295 13.45 0.59 -18.79
CA ARG A 295 14.46 -0.28 -18.17
C ARG A 295 13.94 -1.68 -17.87
N LEU A 296 12.69 -1.79 -17.40
CA LEU A 296 12.04 -3.05 -17.06
C LEU A 296 11.59 -3.80 -18.33
N HIS A 297 11.16 -3.08 -19.36
CA HIS A 297 10.59 -3.57 -20.61
C HIS A 297 11.23 -2.86 -21.81
N PRO A 298 12.46 -3.22 -22.20
CA PRO A 298 13.19 -2.53 -23.25
C PRO A 298 12.42 -2.41 -24.57
N GLY A 299 12.38 -1.20 -25.11
CA GLY A 299 11.67 -0.88 -26.35
C GLY A 299 10.16 -0.65 -26.19
N CYS A 300 9.59 -0.70 -24.99
CA CYS A 300 8.17 -0.59 -24.77
C CYS A 300 7.70 0.81 -24.34
N ALA A 301 8.58 1.73 -23.94
CA ALA A 301 8.18 3.09 -23.55
C ALA A 301 7.46 3.86 -24.67
N LYS A 302 7.77 3.57 -25.94
CA LYS A 302 7.11 4.16 -27.12
C LYS A 302 5.62 3.76 -27.25
N GLU A 303 5.19 2.74 -26.54
CA GLU A 303 3.80 2.27 -26.56
C GLU A 303 2.92 2.95 -25.48
N LEU A 304 3.55 3.70 -24.57
CA LEU A 304 2.85 4.46 -23.56
C LEU A 304 2.07 5.60 -24.21
N THR A 305 0.76 5.53 -24.05
CA THR A 305 -0.16 6.59 -24.52
C THR A 305 -0.77 7.25 -23.31
N LYS A 306 -1.83 7.96 -23.41
CA LYS A 306 -2.54 8.67 -22.33
C LYS A 306 -1.92 8.46 -20.94
N HIS A 307 -1.61 9.52 -20.26
CA HIS A 307 -0.97 9.45 -18.96
C HIS A 307 -1.68 10.35 -17.94
N LEU A 308 -1.55 9.99 -16.67
CA LEU A 308 -2.08 10.76 -15.56
C LEU A 308 -1.13 10.67 -14.37
N LYS A 309 -0.75 11.82 -13.81
CA LYS A 309 -0.08 11.89 -12.50
C LYS A 309 -1.07 12.37 -11.44
N VAL A 310 -1.16 11.67 -10.32
CA VAL A 310 -1.95 12.08 -9.16
C VAL A 310 -1.03 12.06 -7.93
N GLY A 311 -0.80 13.24 -7.35
CA GLY A 311 -0.05 13.42 -6.09
C GLY A 311 -0.97 13.87 -4.97
N TRP A 312 -1.24 13.00 -4.00
CA TRP A 312 -2.19 13.30 -2.92
C TRP A 312 -1.68 14.37 -1.94
N VAL A 313 -0.36 14.53 -1.80
CA VAL A 313 0.23 15.63 -1.00
C VAL A 313 -0.17 17.01 -1.55
N GLN A 314 -0.31 17.11 -2.87
CA GLN A 314 -0.71 18.35 -3.54
C GLN A 314 -2.23 18.51 -3.58
N TYR A 315 -2.99 17.44 -3.34
CA TYR A 315 -4.45 17.50 -3.38
C TYR A 315 -4.98 18.37 -2.22
N PRO A 316 -5.75 19.42 -2.50
CA PRO A 316 -6.05 20.48 -1.53
C PRO A 316 -6.83 19.99 -0.31
N TRP A 317 -7.60 18.91 -0.44
CA TRP A 317 -8.51 18.39 0.60
C TRP A 317 -8.00 17.14 1.31
N ALA A 318 -6.81 16.64 0.97
CA ALA A 318 -6.22 15.45 1.61
C ALA A 318 -4.84 15.72 2.20
N LYS A 319 -3.91 16.26 1.39
CA LYS A 319 -2.52 16.55 1.79
C LYS A 319 -1.70 15.30 2.16
N GLY A 320 -2.12 14.14 1.71
CA GLY A 320 -1.52 12.83 1.95
C GLY A 320 -2.57 11.74 1.83
N VAL A 321 -2.23 10.54 2.21
CA VAL A 321 -3.10 9.35 2.02
C VAL A 321 -3.48 8.63 3.31
N ALA A 322 -2.63 8.63 4.32
CA ALA A 322 -2.87 7.88 5.55
C ALA A 322 -2.01 8.41 6.72
N VAL A 323 -2.33 7.97 7.93
CA VAL A 323 -1.48 8.14 9.12
C VAL A 323 -1.08 6.77 9.63
N PHE A 324 0.22 6.48 9.65
CA PHE A 324 0.76 5.23 10.18
C PHE A 324 1.22 5.43 11.63
N TRP A 325 0.29 5.31 12.55
CA TRP A 325 0.52 5.55 13.98
C TRP A 325 1.60 4.66 14.59
N ASP A 326 1.68 3.42 14.15
CA ASP A 326 2.61 2.44 14.70
C ASP A 326 4.07 2.76 14.34
N ASP A 327 4.30 3.57 13.31
CA ASP A 327 5.61 4.05 12.89
C ASP A 327 6.00 5.37 13.59
N MET A 328 5.12 5.94 14.41
CA MET A 328 5.34 7.21 15.10
C MET A 328 5.75 7.01 16.56
N PRO A 329 6.56 7.93 17.13
CA PRO A 329 6.82 7.95 18.56
C PRO A 329 5.52 7.99 19.38
N GLY A 330 5.37 7.05 20.31
CA GLY A 330 4.17 6.92 21.12
C GLY A 330 3.03 6.12 20.50
N GLY A 331 3.11 5.77 19.22
CA GLY A 331 2.18 4.89 18.52
C GLY A 331 0.71 5.30 18.72
N ARG A 332 -0.13 4.31 19.05
CA ARG A 332 -1.57 4.51 19.37
C ARG A 332 -1.80 4.86 20.85
N GLY A 333 -0.91 5.67 21.41
CA GLY A 333 -0.96 6.15 22.80
C GLY A 333 -1.96 7.27 23.03
N ALA A 334 -1.55 8.28 23.83
CA ALA A 334 -2.42 9.37 24.25
C ALA A 334 -2.93 10.21 23.06
N ASP A 335 -2.06 10.56 22.12
CA ASP A 335 -2.37 11.39 20.96
C ASP A 335 -3.45 10.75 20.08
N TYR A 336 -3.27 9.47 19.72
CA TYR A 336 -4.25 8.73 18.96
C TYR A 336 -5.61 8.67 19.69
N LYS A 337 -5.59 8.31 20.98
CA LYS A 337 -6.80 8.20 21.79
C LYS A 337 -7.55 9.52 21.88
N LEU A 338 -6.82 10.63 22.01
CA LEU A 338 -7.44 11.95 22.05
C LEU A 338 -8.09 12.30 20.72
N LEU A 339 -7.43 12.04 19.59
CA LEU A 339 -8.04 12.28 18.27
C LEU A 339 -9.27 11.41 18.02
N CYS A 340 -9.32 10.18 18.54
CA CYS A 340 -10.49 9.29 18.47
C CYS A 340 -11.63 9.71 19.43
N SER A 341 -11.33 10.47 20.49
CA SER A 341 -12.33 10.83 21.49
C SER A 341 -13.28 11.90 20.96
N PRO A 342 -14.54 11.91 21.40
CA PRO A 342 -15.47 13.00 21.10
C PRO A 342 -15.00 14.33 21.71
N GLU A 343 -15.44 15.42 21.12
CA GLU A 343 -15.30 16.75 21.68
C GLU A 343 -16.67 17.43 21.69
N ASP A 344 -17.33 17.39 22.84
CA ASP A 344 -18.73 17.76 23.04
C ASP A 344 -19.70 17.04 22.08
N ARG A 345 -20.24 17.78 21.11
CA ARG A 345 -21.20 17.32 20.11
C ARG A 345 -20.54 16.92 18.78
N VAL A 346 -19.21 16.86 18.77
CA VAL A 346 -18.43 16.44 17.59
C VAL A 346 -17.79 15.11 17.88
N VAL A 347 -18.08 14.12 17.05
CA VAL A 347 -17.37 12.82 17.01
C VAL A 347 -16.53 12.75 15.76
N PHE A 348 -15.48 11.95 15.78
CA PHE A 348 -14.50 11.89 14.71
C PHE A 348 -14.45 10.49 14.09
N ALA A 349 -14.27 10.42 12.77
CA ALA A 349 -14.11 9.17 12.03
C ALA A 349 -13.16 9.36 10.86
N GLY A 350 -12.65 8.27 10.34
CA GLY A 350 -11.75 8.21 9.19
C GLY A 350 -10.79 7.04 9.34
N GLU A 351 -10.15 6.60 8.25
CA GLU A 351 -9.18 5.50 8.31
C GLU A 351 -7.99 5.81 9.22
N HIS A 352 -7.59 7.08 9.30
CA HIS A 352 -6.55 7.59 10.20
C HIS A 352 -6.89 7.45 11.69
N LEU A 353 -8.13 7.16 12.03
CA LEU A 353 -8.64 6.88 13.39
C LEU A 353 -9.06 5.41 13.51
N SER A 354 -8.34 4.51 12.83
CA SER A 354 -8.59 3.07 12.85
C SER A 354 -7.28 2.28 13.02
N TYR A 355 -7.41 0.98 13.25
CA TYR A 355 -6.28 0.03 13.23
C TYR A 355 -5.98 -0.52 11.83
N LEU A 356 -6.67 -0.01 10.80
CA LEU A 356 -6.49 -0.36 9.40
C LEU A 356 -6.21 0.91 8.57
N PRO A 357 -5.04 1.56 8.77
CA PRO A 357 -4.68 2.76 8.02
C PRO A 357 -4.53 2.44 6.54
N ALA A 358 -4.85 3.42 5.68
CA ALA A 358 -4.83 3.31 4.22
C ALA A 358 -5.87 2.34 3.60
N TRP A 359 -6.76 1.72 4.39
CA TRP A 359 -7.81 0.83 3.93
C TRP A 359 -9.19 1.48 4.02
N GLN A 360 -10.04 1.27 3.01
CA GLN A 360 -11.44 1.74 3.04
C GLN A 360 -12.24 1.08 4.17
N GLU A 361 -11.92 -0.17 4.52
CA GLU A 361 -12.50 -0.89 5.66
C GLU A 361 -12.22 -0.16 6.98
N GLY A 362 -11.01 0.36 7.17
CA GLY A 362 -10.67 1.18 8.34
C GLY A 362 -11.57 2.40 8.47
N ALA A 363 -11.87 3.09 7.36
CA ALA A 363 -12.79 4.21 7.36
C ALA A 363 -14.22 3.77 7.71
N ALA A 364 -14.70 2.65 7.17
CA ALA A 364 -16.04 2.11 7.44
C ALA A 364 -16.21 1.73 8.92
N GLN A 365 -15.25 1.00 9.48
CA GLN A 365 -15.27 0.60 10.91
C GLN A 365 -15.16 1.79 11.84
N SER A 366 -14.33 2.77 11.50
CA SER A 366 -14.22 4.03 12.25
C SER A 366 -15.55 4.80 12.25
N ALA A 367 -16.24 4.84 11.10
CA ALA A 367 -17.56 5.47 11.01
C ALA A 367 -18.60 4.76 11.89
N GLN A 368 -18.62 3.43 11.92
CA GLN A 368 -19.50 2.64 12.81
C GLN A 368 -19.22 2.96 14.30
N SER A 369 -17.94 3.03 14.66
CA SER A 369 -17.54 3.39 16.02
C SER A 369 -17.99 4.80 16.39
N ALA A 370 -17.83 5.78 15.50
CA ALA A 370 -18.28 7.15 15.72
C ALA A 370 -19.81 7.25 15.88
N ILE A 371 -20.57 6.51 15.08
CA ILE A 371 -22.04 6.46 15.21
C ILE A 371 -22.46 5.85 16.55
N SER A 372 -21.80 4.79 17.00
CA SER A 372 -22.06 4.18 18.32
C SER A 372 -21.80 5.16 19.48
N LEU A 373 -20.71 5.93 19.40
CA LEU A 373 -20.39 6.98 20.35
C LEU A 373 -21.48 8.08 20.34
N LEU A 374 -21.89 8.50 19.15
CA LEU A 374 -22.94 9.51 18.98
C LEU A 374 -24.27 9.05 19.60
N GLN A 375 -24.69 7.82 19.36
CA GLN A 375 -25.91 7.24 19.92
C GLN A 375 -25.86 7.24 21.47
N THR A 376 -24.72 6.89 22.06
CA THR A 376 -24.52 6.94 23.50
C THR A 376 -24.65 8.35 24.06
N GLN A 377 -24.08 9.35 23.39
CA GLN A 377 -24.20 10.76 23.79
C GLN A 377 -25.65 11.25 23.67
N MET A 378 -26.37 10.88 22.63
CA MET A 378 -27.78 11.25 22.46
C MET A 378 -28.66 10.64 23.54
N ALA A 379 -28.44 9.38 23.92
CA ALA A 379 -29.17 8.71 24.99
C ALA A 379 -28.92 9.38 26.36
N GLY A 380 -27.67 9.68 26.69
CA GLY A 380 -27.31 10.36 27.94
C GLY A 380 -27.95 11.77 28.08
N LYS A 381 -28.02 12.51 26.98
CA LYS A 381 -28.67 13.84 26.98
C LYS A 381 -30.19 13.79 27.09
N ARG A 382 -30.85 12.74 26.54
CA ARG A 382 -32.31 12.55 26.72
C ARG A 382 -32.66 12.30 28.20
N LEU A 383 -31.83 11.53 28.91
CA LEU A 383 -32.04 11.28 30.35
C LEU A 383 -31.81 12.54 31.22
N ALA A 384 -30.86 13.38 30.85
CA ALA A 384 -30.57 14.63 31.59
C ALA A 384 -31.56 15.77 31.31
N GLY A 385 -32.34 15.72 30.24
CA GLY A 385 -33.36 16.72 29.88
C GLY A 385 -34.76 16.43 30.40
N HIS A 386 -34.96 15.36 31.17
CA HIS A 386 -36.23 14.95 31.78
C HIS A 386 -36.16 14.91 33.31
N GLY A 387 -35.13 15.53 33.90
CA GLY A 387 -34.94 15.69 35.34
C GLY A 387 -35.22 17.11 35.83
#